data_a98a310a6377b56afa0457aa8be87c65
#
_entry.id   a98a310a6377b56afa0457aa8be87c65
#
_cell.length_a   1.000
_cell.length_b   1.000
_cell.length_c   1.000
_cell.angle_alpha   90.00
_cell.angle_beta   90.00
_cell.angle_gamma   90.00
#
_symmetry.space_group_name_H-M   'P 1'
#
loop_
_entity.id
_entity.type
_entity.pdbx_description
1 polymer ?
#
loop_
_entity_poly.entity_id
_entity_poly.type
_entity_poly.pdbx_seq_one_letter_code
_entity_poly.pdbx_strand_id
1 'polypeptide(L)'
;MKVVKRNGSLAGFDKNKIYNAIMKAMKNGSGIVKPNIAKKIADEIEEEFTDRDEIRISEIETAVFNKLIAKKQKITAKAYESYRAIQEFKRNYTELDKIIEGIVDGTNEEAINENSNKNAYIASTQRDLMAGEYSKDYSRRNLLPANILYAHDEGIIHMHDLDYFMQHIHNCCLVNLKDMLQNGTVINRKMIEKPKSLQTACTVATQAVQQIANGQYGGQTISLAHLAPFVRISFNKYLEKYKNRGCSPEDANTYAMEDLHEEIKAGIQTIQYQINTFSTSNGQAPFLSIFMYISEEPGYEKETAMLIEEMLRQRIQGMKNEAGAYITPAFPKLLYVTDKNNIYPGSEYFYLTELAAECVSKRMMPDFISAKIMRQNYDGEVFPCMGCVEGNEIITYKFKNDLYVESFARMWDRLSKEFIIQHQYSIDNPNLYMDLTNVQIYDTVKGFVNTQRIIRNISNNWIKVHMTNGRILTCTDDHPFATNNGRVLAKDLVQGQTVTINHSQYIGNSHYNWKEDLSWAY
;
A
#
# COMPACT_ATOMS: atom_id res chain seq x y z
N MET A 1 -5.13 -34.39 30.31
CA MET A 1 -4.17 -33.53 29.58
C MET A 1 -4.37 -33.69 28.07
N LYS A 2 -4.61 -32.62 27.36
CA LYS A 2 -4.74 -32.54 25.90
C LYS A 2 -3.55 -31.84 25.30
N VAL A 3 -3.15 -32.24 24.09
CA VAL A 3 -2.07 -31.60 23.34
C VAL A 3 -2.66 -30.76 22.21
N VAL A 4 -2.38 -29.47 22.23
CA VAL A 4 -2.70 -28.56 21.14
C VAL A 4 -1.64 -28.77 20.05
N LYS A 5 -2.05 -29.31 18.92
CA LYS A 5 -1.19 -29.47 17.75
C LYS A 5 -0.92 -28.13 17.09
N ARG A 6 0.07 -28.05 16.20
CA ARG A 6 0.44 -26.81 15.46
C ARG A 6 -0.70 -26.24 14.61
N ASN A 7 -1.61 -27.08 14.13
CA ASN A 7 -2.81 -26.67 13.40
C ASN A 7 -4.02 -26.34 14.30
N GLY A 8 -3.79 -26.16 15.60
CA GLY A 8 -4.84 -25.87 16.58
C GLY A 8 -5.72 -27.07 16.99
N SER A 9 -5.59 -28.23 16.34
CA SER A 9 -6.40 -29.40 16.71
C SER A 9 -5.93 -30.02 18.02
N LEU A 10 -6.89 -30.51 18.82
CA LEU A 10 -6.64 -31.19 20.10
C LEU A 10 -6.42 -32.69 19.93
N ALA A 11 -5.43 -33.23 20.62
CA ALA A 11 -5.20 -34.67 20.71
C ALA A 11 -4.91 -35.08 22.15
N GLY A 12 -5.15 -36.35 22.50
CA GLY A 12 -4.74 -36.87 23.80
C GLY A 12 -3.20 -36.92 23.94
N PHE A 13 -2.71 -36.62 25.14
CA PHE A 13 -1.27 -36.80 25.43
C PHE A 13 -0.92 -38.28 25.39
N ASP A 14 0.21 -38.62 24.75
CA ASP A 14 0.69 -40.00 24.62
C ASP A 14 2.21 -40.02 24.78
N LYS A 15 2.69 -40.41 25.94
CA LYS A 15 4.11 -40.52 26.26
C LYS A 15 4.87 -41.49 25.36
N ASN A 16 4.21 -42.50 24.77
CA ASN A 16 4.86 -43.43 23.86
C ASN A 16 5.32 -42.74 22.57
N LYS A 17 4.64 -41.68 22.16
CA LYS A 17 5.11 -40.85 21.03
C LYS A 17 6.41 -40.14 21.35
N ILE A 18 6.56 -39.62 22.56
CA ILE A 18 7.81 -39.00 23.05
C ILE A 18 8.93 -40.05 23.13
N TYR A 19 8.67 -41.19 23.74
CA TYR A 19 9.60 -42.31 23.83
C TYR A 19 10.10 -42.74 22.44
N ASN A 20 9.20 -42.98 21.51
CA ASN A 20 9.51 -43.40 20.15
C ASN A 20 10.30 -42.34 19.38
N ALA A 21 10.00 -41.05 19.56
CA ALA A 21 10.72 -39.95 18.95
C ALA A 21 12.19 -39.88 19.44
N ILE A 22 12.40 -40.04 20.75
CA ILE A 22 13.74 -40.10 21.35
C ILE A 22 14.54 -41.32 20.86
N MET A 23 13.90 -42.50 20.79
CA MET A 23 14.50 -43.70 20.29
C MET A 23 14.97 -43.55 18.84
N LYS A 24 14.14 -42.96 17.97
CA LYS A 24 14.51 -42.66 16.58
C LYS A 24 15.68 -41.67 16.52
N ALA A 25 15.67 -40.63 17.35
CA ALA A 25 16.75 -39.64 17.45
C ALA A 25 18.08 -40.29 17.92
N MET A 26 18.04 -41.23 18.86
CA MET A 26 19.22 -41.99 19.28
C MET A 26 19.76 -42.84 18.14
N LYS A 27 18.90 -43.58 17.43
CA LYS A 27 19.28 -44.41 16.31
C LYS A 27 19.91 -43.61 15.17
N ASN A 28 19.34 -42.48 14.82
CA ASN A 28 19.78 -41.64 13.69
C ASN A 28 20.95 -40.70 14.04
N GLY A 29 21.16 -40.40 15.33
CA GLY A 29 22.19 -39.49 15.82
C GLY A 29 23.48 -40.26 16.19
N SER A 30 23.47 -40.86 17.39
CA SER A 30 24.65 -41.53 17.94
C SER A 30 24.80 -43.01 17.48
N GLY A 31 23.74 -43.61 16.94
CA GLY A 31 23.66 -45.05 16.68
C GLY A 31 23.48 -45.88 17.96
N ILE A 32 23.69 -45.32 19.13
CA ILE A 32 23.61 -45.99 20.44
C ILE A 32 22.25 -45.74 21.04
N VAL A 33 21.40 -46.75 21.05
CA VAL A 33 20.06 -46.68 21.59
C VAL A 33 20.06 -47.02 23.08
N LYS A 34 19.49 -46.14 23.92
CA LYS A 34 19.39 -46.30 25.39
C LYS A 34 17.93 -46.23 25.81
N PRO A 35 17.18 -47.33 25.73
CA PRO A 35 15.74 -47.32 26.01
C PRO A 35 15.36 -46.82 27.40
N ASN A 36 16.16 -47.14 28.40
CA ASN A 36 15.93 -46.69 29.78
C ASN A 36 15.99 -45.16 29.93
N ILE A 37 16.88 -44.48 29.18
CA ILE A 37 16.96 -43.02 29.18
C ILE A 37 15.76 -42.41 28.46
N ALA A 38 15.38 -42.97 27.33
CA ALA A 38 14.23 -42.51 26.57
C ALA A 38 12.93 -42.64 27.38
N LYS A 39 12.75 -43.80 28.05
CA LYS A 39 11.60 -44.03 28.94
C LYS A 39 11.59 -43.02 30.10
N LYS A 40 12.72 -42.87 30.78
CA LYS A 40 12.83 -41.94 31.91
C LYS A 40 12.51 -40.49 31.51
N ILE A 41 12.94 -40.03 30.33
CA ILE A 41 12.62 -38.68 29.83
C ILE A 41 11.11 -38.59 29.53
N ALA A 42 10.51 -39.58 28.92
CA ALA A 42 9.08 -39.60 28.62
C ALA A 42 8.23 -39.55 29.89
N ASP A 43 8.61 -40.32 30.91
CA ASP A 43 7.93 -40.35 32.21
C ASP A 43 8.09 -39.00 32.93
N GLU A 44 9.31 -38.39 32.93
CA GLU A 44 9.57 -37.06 33.54
C GLU A 44 8.80 -35.93 32.84
N ILE A 45 8.51 -36.05 31.54
CA ILE A 45 7.71 -35.06 30.80
C ILE A 45 6.22 -35.23 31.12
N GLU A 46 5.74 -36.46 31.21
CA GLU A 46 4.37 -36.74 31.65
C GLU A 46 4.10 -36.14 33.05
N GLU A 47 5.04 -36.35 33.98
CA GLU A 47 4.96 -35.83 35.35
C GLU A 47 5.01 -34.29 35.39
N GLU A 48 5.88 -33.66 34.61
CA GLU A 48 6.07 -32.20 34.54
C GLU A 48 4.79 -31.47 34.10
N PHE A 49 3.98 -32.12 33.25
CA PHE A 49 2.79 -31.50 32.68
C PHE A 49 1.47 -32.07 33.21
N THR A 50 1.52 -32.96 34.19
CA THR A 50 0.31 -33.68 34.73
C THR A 50 -0.79 -32.73 35.21
N ASP A 51 -0.42 -31.58 35.77
CA ASP A 51 -1.36 -30.61 36.36
C ASP A 51 -1.96 -29.64 35.32
N ARG A 52 -1.63 -29.81 34.04
CA ARG A 52 -2.14 -28.96 32.96
C ARG A 52 -3.25 -29.67 32.18
N ASP A 53 -4.34 -28.94 31.92
CA ASP A 53 -5.43 -29.42 31.07
C ASP A 53 -5.02 -29.49 29.61
N GLU A 54 -4.27 -28.46 29.15
CA GLU A 54 -3.80 -28.33 27.78
C GLU A 54 -2.31 -27.94 27.74
N ILE A 55 -1.59 -28.48 26.75
CA ILE A 55 -0.19 -28.20 26.50
C ILE A 55 0.08 -28.11 25.00
N ARG A 56 0.86 -27.15 24.57
CA ARG A 56 1.28 -27.02 23.17
C ARG A 56 2.37 -28.04 22.82
N ILE A 57 2.32 -28.58 21.62
CA ILE A 57 3.34 -29.53 21.15
C ILE A 57 4.75 -28.94 21.17
N SER A 58 4.91 -27.64 20.94
CA SER A 58 6.19 -26.92 21.02
C SER A 58 6.80 -26.93 22.43
N GLU A 59 5.98 -26.88 23.48
CA GLU A 59 6.44 -26.97 24.87
C GLU A 59 6.98 -28.37 25.18
N ILE A 60 6.28 -29.42 24.71
CA ILE A 60 6.75 -30.83 24.83
C ILE A 60 8.09 -31.01 24.12
N GLU A 61 8.21 -30.50 22.90
CA GLU A 61 9.42 -30.60 22.09
C GLU A 61 10.62 -29.91 22.76
N THR A 62 10.40 -28.73 23.35
CA THR A 62 11.42 -28.00 24.11
C THR A 62 11.82 -28.75 25.38
N ALA A 63 10.86 -29.32 26.10
CA ALA A 63 11.13 -30.14 27.29
C ALA A 63 11.96 -31.38 26.95
N VAL A 64 11.62 -32.08 25.86
CA VAL A 64 12.40 -33.23 25.36
C VAL A 64 13.86 -32.82 25.09
N PHE A 65 14.08 -31.74 24.34
CA PHE A 65 15.42 -31.26 24.02
C PHE A 65 16.22 -30.92 25.27
N ASN A 66 15.64 -30.15 26.20
CA ASN A 66 16.29 -29.74 27.43
C ASN A 66 16.66 -30.95 28.33
N LYS A 67 15.77 -31.95 28.44
CA LYS A 67 16.04 -33.16 29.22
C LYS A 67 17.12 -34.05 28.57
N LEU A 68 17.17 -34.11 27.23
CA LEU A 68 18.25 -34.79 26.51
C LEU A 68 19.61 -34.12 26.79
N ILE A 69 19.69 -32.79 26.80
CA ILE A 69 20.89 -32.04 27.15
C ILE A 69 21.29 -32.29 28.61
N ALA A 70 20.32 -32.17 29.55
CA ALA A 70 20.57 -32.42 30.97
C ALA A 70 21.10 -33.83 31.26
N LYS A 71 20.63 -34.83 30.51
CA LYS A 71 21.14 -36.21 30.62
C LYS A 71 22.38 -36.49 29.78
N LYS A 72 23.08 -35.45 29.34
CA LYS A 72 24.33 -35.51 28.54
C LYS A 72 24.20 -36.27 27.21
N GLN A 73 23.01 -36.33 26.62
CA GLN A 73 22.74 -36.94 25.33
C GLN A 73 22.82 -35.91 24.19
N LYS A 74 23.90 -35.12 24.12
CA LYS A 74 24.05 -34.00 23.19
C LYS A 74 23.87 -34.37 21.71
N ILE A 75 24.40 -35.50 21.28
CA ILE A 75 24.30 -35.96 19.88
C ILE A 75 22.83 -36.31 19.56
N THR A 76 22.13 -36.99 20.49
CA THR A 76 20.72 -37.33 20.35
C THR A 76 19.85 -36.05 20.35
N ALA A 77 20.14 -35.07 21.22
CA ALA A 77 19.42 -33.79 21.23
C ALA A 77 19.54 -33.07 19.89
N LYS A 78 20.77 -33.00 19.33
CA LYS A 78 21.00 -32.40 18.02
C LYS A 78 20.26 -33.16 16.89
N ALA A 79 20.28 -34.50 16.93
CA ALA A 79 19.55 -35.32 15.94
C ALA A 79 18.03 -35.15 16.09
N TYR A 80 17.51 -35.01 17.31
CA TYR A 80 16.11 -34.76 17.59
C TYR A 80 15.66 -33.41 17.00
N GLU A 81 16.44 -32.37 17.23
CA GLU A 81 16.19 -31.03 16.72
C GLU A 81 16.29 -30.97 15.18
N SER A 82 17.32 -31.58 14.61
CA SER A 82 17.48 -31.68 13.15
C SER A 82 16.32 -32.44 12.49
N TYR A 83 15.86 -33.54 13.10
CA TYR A 83 14.70 -34.27 12.60
C TYR A 83 13.43 -33.42 12.65
N ARG A 84 13.24 -32.68 13.75
CA ARG A 84 12.13 -31.74 13.92
C ARG A 84 12.13 -30.68 12.83
N ALA A 85 13.29 -30.05 12.58
CA ALA A 85 13.45 -29.04 11.53
C ALA A 85 13.16 -29.62 10.12
N ILE A 86 13.63 -30.85 9.83
CA ILE A 86 13.33 -31.54 8.57
C ILE A 86 11.83 -31.87 8.44
N GLN A 87 11.16 -32.30 9.50
CA GLN A 87 9.71 -32.57 9.45
C GLN A 87 8.89 -31.29 9.33
N GLU A 88 9.34 -30.19 9.90
CA GLU A 88 8.74 -28.87 9.74
C GLU A 88 8.90 -28.39 8.30
N PHE A 89 10.10 -28.48 7.75
CA PHE A 89 10.36 -28.19 6.35
C PHE A 89 9.49 -29.03 5.40
N LYS A 90 9.41 -30.37 5.61
CA LYS A 90 8.58 -31.25 4.78
C LYS A 90 7.08 -30.92 4.85
N ARG A 91 6.57 -30.53 6.01
CA ARG A 91 5.16 -30.12 6.15
C ARG A 91 4.89 -28.82 5.40
N ASN A 92 5.76 -27.83 5.56
CA ASN A 92 5.66 -26.55 4.87
C ASN A 92 5.78 -26.74 3.35
N TYR A 93 6.69 -27.62 2.91
CA TYR A 93 6.83 -27.96 1.50
C TYR A 93 5.56 -28.63 0.94
N THR A 94 4.94 -29.54 1.70
CA THR A 94 3.69 -30.20 1.29
C THR A 94 2.50 -29.24 1.24
N GLU A 95 2.47 -28.21 2.10
CA GLU A 95 1.44 -27.16 2.05
C GLU A 95 1.64 -26.26 0.84
N LEU A 96 2.87 -25.85 0.56
CA LEU A 96 3.19 -25.05 -0.63
C LEU A 96 2.82 -25.80 -1.93
N ASP A 97 3.14 -27.11 -2.03
CA ASP A 97 2.76 -27.92 -3.19
C ASP A 97 1.24 -27.93 -3.42
N LYS A 98 0.44 -28.09 -2.37
CA LYS A 98 -1.03 -28.06 -2.47
C LYS A 98 -1.58 -26.69 -2.89
N ILE A 99 -0.98 -25.62 -2.37
CA ILE A 99 -1.36 -24.26 -2.77
C ILE A 99 -1.07 -24.06 -4.26
N ILE A 100 0.12 -24.49 -4.72
CA ILE A 100 0.52 -24.39 -6.13
C ILE A 100 -0.39 -25.25 -7.02
N GLU A 101 -0.69 -26.48 -6.64
CA GLU A 101 -1.66 -27.34 -7.36
C GLU A 101 -3.02 -26.65 -7.45
N GLY A 102 -3.53 -26.10 -6.33
CA GLY A 102 -4.78 -25.37 -6.31
C GLY A 102 -4.81 -24.12 -7.20
N ILE A 103 -3.68 -23.41 -7.34
CA ILE A 103 -3.54 -22.28 -8.27
C ILE A 103 -3.61 -22.77 -9.72
N VAL A 104 -2.87 -23.84 -10.05
CA VAL A 104 -2.82 -24.41 -11.42
C VAL A 104 -4.18 -24.97 -11.83
N ASP A 105 -4.85 -25.68 -10.93
CA ASP A 105 -6.15 -26.31 -11.18
C ASP A 105 -7.32 -25.34 -11.05
N GLY A 106 -7.08 -24.08 -10.61
CA GLY A 106 -8.13 -23.09 -10.40
C GLY A 106 -9.09 -23.44 -9.26
N THR A 107 -8.62 -24.14 -8.25
CA THR A 107 -9.40 -24.56 -7.06
C THR A 107 -9.04 -23.80 -5.79
N ASN A 108 -8.02 -22.94 -5.84
CA ASN A 108 -7.63 -22.07 -4.72
C ASN A 108 -8.52 -20.81 -4.68
N GLU A 109 -9.50 -20.79 -3.77
CA GLU A 109 -10.46 -19.69 -3.64
C GLU A 109 -9.80 -18.37 -3.23
N GLU A 110 -8.75 -18.40 -2.40
CA GLU A 110 -7.99 -17.20 -2.04
C GLU A 110 -7.33 -16.57 -3.27
N ALA A 111 -6.62 -17.36 -4.07
CA ALA A 111 -5.97 -16.89 -5.28
C ALA A 111 -6.96 -16.40 -6.35
N ILE A 112 -8.13 -17.04 -6.46
CA ILE A 112 -9.19 -16.64 -7.41
C ILE A 112 -9.79 -15.28 -7.04
N ASN A 113 -9.96 -15.02 -5.74
CA ASN A 113 -10.64 -13.82 -5.21
C ASN A 113 -9.68 -12.74 -4.70
N GLU A 114 -8.36 -12.94 -4.82
CA GLU A 114 -7.35 -12.06 -4.23
C GLU A 114 -7.50 -10.62 -4.68
N ASN A 115 -7.79 -10.40 -5.96
CA ASN A 115 -7.73 -9.04 -6.48
C ASN A 115 -8.63 -8.84 -7.71
N SER A 116 -9.43 -7.77 -7.73
CA SER A 116 -10.33 -7.44 -8.85
C SER A 116 -9.61 -7.08 -10.16
N ASN A 117 -8.30 -6.83 -10.11
CA ASN A 117 -7.48 -6.49 -11.27
C ASN A 117 -6.58 -7.64 -11.77
N LYS A 118 -6.70 -8.82 -11.17
CA LYS A 118 -6.02 -10.06 -11.60
C LYS A 118 -7.06 -11.08 -12.06
N ASN A 119 -6.73 -11.81 -13.11
CA ASN A 119 -7.52 -12.95 -13.55
C ASN A 119 -6.73 -14.24 -13.34
N ALA A 120 -7.05 -14.97 -12.29
CA ALA A 120 -6.34 -16.18 -11.87
C ALA A 120 -6.37 -17.33 -12.89
N TYR A 121 -7.20 -17.25 -13.92
CA TYR A 121 -7.25 -18.27 -14.99
C TYR A 121 -6.27 -18.00 -16.13
N ILE A 122 -5.60 -16.86 -16.14
CA ILE A 122 -4.57 -16.51 -17.13
C ILE A 122 -3.22 -17.09 -16.68
N ALA A 123 -2.51 -17.79 -17.57
CA ALA A 123 -1.25 -18.47 -17.27
C ALA A 123 -0.16 -17.53 -16.70
N SER A 124 -0.08 -16.27 -17.15
CA SER A 124 0.85 -15.28 -16.58
C SER A 124 0.51 -14.93 -15.14
N THR A 125 -0.79 -14.80 -14.81
CA THR A 125 -1.27 -14.56 -13.44
C THR A 125 -0.99 -15.75 -12.55
N GLN A 126 -1.24 -16.99 -13.02
CA GLN A 126 -0.91 -18.21 -12.26
C GLN A 126 0.57 -18.27 -11.93
N ARG A 127 1.44 -17.91 -12.89
CA ARG A 127 2.89 -17.86 -12.64
C ARG A 127 3.28 -16.82 -11.60
N ASP A 128 2.63 -15.66 -11.60
CA ASP A 128 2.85 -14.60 -10.59
C ASP A 128 2.40 -15.07 -9.21
N LEU A 129 1.21 -15.66 -9.11
CA LEU A 129 0.69 -16.23 -7.86
C LEU A 129 1.61 -17.32 -7.30
N MET A 130 2.08 -18.24 -8.14
CA MET A 130 3.05 -19.27 -7.72
C MET A 130 4.38 -18.64 -7.26
N ALA A 131 4.85 -17.59 -7.92
CA ALA A 131 6.05 -16.86 -7.51
C ALA A 131 5.84 -16.16 -6.17
N GLY A 132 4.65 -15.61 -5.94
CA GLY A 132 4.24 -15.00 -4.68
C GLY A 132 4.26 -16.01 -3.53
N GLU A 133 3.69 -17.19 -3.72
CA GLU A 133 3.70 -18.25 -2.68
C GLU A 133 5.11 -18.74 -2.36
N TYR A 134 5.97 -18.87 -3.39
CA TYR A 134 7.39 -19.16 -3.16
C TYR A 134 8.08 -18.02 -2.38
N SER A 135 7.80 -16.78 -2.73
CA SER A 135 8.37 -15.60 -2.07
C SER A 135 7.94 -15.52 -0.58
N LYS A 136 6.67 -15.78 -0.28
CA LYS A 136 6.15 -15.92 1.10
C LYS A 136 6.94 -16.97 1.87
N ASP A 137 7.02 -18.19 1.34
CA ASP A 137 7.70 -19.31 2.01
C ASP A 137 9.20 -19.00 2.22
N TYR A 138 9.88 -18.46 1.20
CA TYR A 138 11.28 -18.07 1.30
C TYR A 138 11.49 -16.97 2.33
N SER A 139 10.66 -15.93 2.32
CA SER A 139 10.73 -14.80 3.26
C SER A 139 10.54 -15.27 4.70
N ARG A 140 9.56 -16.14 4.95
CA ARG A 140 9.29 -16.72 6.26
C ARG A 140 10.46 -17.54 6.80
N ARG A 141 11.13 -18.31 5.94
CA ARG A 141 12.22 -19.22 6.35
C ARG A 141 13.57 -18.54 6.45
N ASN A 142 13.83 -17.49 5.66
CA ASN A 142 15.19 -16.99 5.45
C ASN A 142 15.37 -15.49 5.75
N LEU A 143 14.32 -14.69 5.62
CA LEU A 143 14.44 -13.24 5.69
C LEU A 143 13.86 -12.65 6.98
N LEU A 144 12.75 -13.20 7.47
CA LEU A 144 12.13 -12.70 8.69
C LEU A 144 12.84 -13.21 9.94
N PRO A 145 13.13 -12.32 10.92
CA PRO A 145 13.56 -12.74 12.25
C PRO A 145 12.51 -13.64 12.91
N ALA A 146 12.95 -14.63 13.66
CA ALA A 146 12.06 -15.63 14.26
C ALA A 146 10.99 -15.03 15.20
N ASN A 147 11.31 -13.95 15.91
CA ASN A 147 10.35 -13.23 16.77
C ASN A 147 9.29 -12.48 15.96
N ILE A 148 9.63 -11.91 14.81
CA ILE A 148 8.69 -11.25 13.91
C ILE A 148 7.77 -12.29 13.27
N LEU A 149 8.33 -13.40 12.79
CA LEU A 149 7.55 -14.50 12.25
C LEU A 149 6.58 -15.08 13.28
N TYR A 150 7.04 -15.29 14.52
CA TYR A 150 6.19 -15.72 15.62
C TYR A 150 5.04 -14.74 15.89
N ALA A 151 5.35 -13.44 15.96
CA ALA A 151 4.34 -12.41 16.19
C ALA A 151 3.29 -12.34 15.05
N HIS A 152 3.72 -12.57 13.81
CA HIS A 152 2.83 -12.67 12.66
C HIS A 152 1.92 -13.90 12.73
N ASP A 153 2.49 -15.08 13.03
CA ASP A 153 1.77 -16.35 13.11
C ASP A 153 0.76 -16.40 14.26
N GLU A 154 1.07 -15.73 15.38
CA GLU A 154 0.17 -15.58 16.52
C GLU A 154 -0.86 -14.44 16.35
N GLY A 155 -0.83 -13.72 15.23
CA GLY A 155 -1.74 -12.61 14.96
C GLY A 155 -1.51 -11.35 15.81
N ILE A 156 -0.35 -11.23 16.47
CA ILE A 156 0.03 -10.02 17.24
C ILE A 156 0.31 -8.86 16.29
N ILE A 157 0.96 -9.15 15.16
CA ILE A 157 1.19 -8.25 14.04
C ILE A 157 0.78 -8.94 12.74
N HIS A 158 0.56 -8.15 11.69
CA HIS A 158 0.38 -8.67 10.33
C HIS A 158 1.49 -8.13 9.41
N MET A 159 2.27 -9.04 8.84
CA MET A 159 3.21 -8.71 7.76
C MET A 159 2.44 -8.73 6.45
N HIS A 160 2.09 -7.54 5.98
CA HIS A 160 1.40 -7.36 4.70
C HIS A 160 2.34 -7.65 3.53
N ASP A 161 1.82 -8.17 2.43
CA ASP A 161 2.55 -8.38 1.16
C ASP A 161 3.83 -9.23 1.28
N LEU A 162 3.78 -10.30 2.08
CA LEU A 162 4.91 -11.23 2.20
C LEU A 162 5.29 -11.90 0.88
N ASP A 163 4.37 -11.98 -0.05
CA ASP A 163 4.54 -12.47 -1.41
C ASP A 163 5.45 -11.56 -2.27
N TYR A 164 5.54 -10.27 -1.93
CA TYR A 164 6.44 -9.29 -2.56
C TYR A 164 7.66 -8.93 -1.72
N PHE A 165 7.74 -9.38 -0.46
CA PHE A 165 8.78 -8.99 0.49
C PHE A 165 10.20 -9.32 0.04
N MET A 166 10.38 -10.40 -0.69
CA MET A 166 11.70 -10.83 -1.21
C MET A 166 12.22 -9.90 -2.31
N GLN A 167 11.36 -9.17 -3.00
CA GLN A 167 11.68 -8.40 -4.20
C GLN A 167 11.78 -6.90 -3.90
N HIS A 168 12.69 -6.20 -4.61
CA HIS A 168 12.75 -4.75 -4.61
C HIS A 168 11.67 -4.18 -5.54
N ILE A 169 10.42 -4.21 -5.10
CA ILE A 169 9.26 -3.74 -5.84
C ILE A 169 8.53 -2.65 -5.03
N HIS A 170 7.98 -1.66 -5.72
CA HIS A 170 7.24 -0.56 -5.08
C HIS A 170 5.78 -0.98 -4.80
N ASN A 171 5.23 -0.52 -3.65
CA ASN A 171 3.82 -0.68 -3.39
C ASN A 171 3.01 0.28 -4.28
N CYS A 172 3.11 1.59 -4.03
CA CYS A 172 2.32 2.62 -4.70
C CYS A 172 3.20 3.76 -5.19
N CYS A 173 2.72 4.55 -6.17
CA CYS A 173 3.41 5.75 -6.62
C CYS A 173 2.48 6.84 -7.11
N LEU A 174 2.95 8.11 -7.03
CA LEU A 174 2.44 9.24 -7.79
C LEU A 174 3.26 9.37 -9.07
N VAL A 175 2.60 9.30 -10.21
CA VAL A 175 3.29 9.36 -11.51
C VAL A 175 3.49 10.82 -11.91
N ASN A 176 4.73 11.25 -12.07
CA ASN A 176 5.03 12.57 -12.60
C ASN A 176 4.79 12.64 -14.12
N LEU A 177 3.52 12.45 -14.50
CA LEU A 177 3.11 12.41 -15.90
C LEU A 177 3.40 13.74 -16.61
N LYS A 178 3.36 14.87 -15.88
CA LYS A 178 3.70 16.19 -16.43
C LYS A 178 5.11 16.22 -17.01
N ASP A 179 6.09 15.82 -16.22
CA ASP A 179 7.49 15.79 -16.66
C ASP A 179 7.69 14.79 -17.80
N MET A 180 7.15 13.59 -17.66
CA MET A 180 7.26 12.52 -18.66
C MET A 180 6.72 12.94 -20.03
N LEU A 181 5.63 13.69 -20.06
CA LEU A 181 5.02 14.15 -21.32
C LEU A 181 5.67 15.42 -21.88
N GLN A 182 6.15 16.33 -21.01
CA GLN A 182 6.74 17.59 -21.47
C GLN A 182 8.19 17.44 -21.92
N ASN A 183 8.96 16.59 -21.26
CA ASN A 183 10.40 16.42 -21.48
C ASN A 183 10.73 15.10 -22.19
N GLY A 184 9.73 14.24 -22.37
CA GLY A 184 9.92 12.88 -22.85
C GLY A 184 10.26 11.92 -21.70
N THR A 185 10.25 10.64 -21.99
CA THR A 185 10.51 9.59 -20.99
C THR A 185 11.14 8.37 -21.62
N VAL A 186 11.76 7.51 -20.80
CA VAL A 186 12.35 6.26 -21.27
C VAL A 186 11.43 5.11 -20.87
N ILE A 187 10.86 4.42 -21.86
CA ILE A 187 10.06 3.21 -21.65
C ILE A 187 10.81 2.05 -22.28
N ASN A 188 11.05 1.00 -21.51
CA ASN A 188 11.72 -0.20 -21.96
C ASN A 188 13.03 0.08 -22.74
N ARG A 189 13.87 0.97 -22.18
CA ARG A 189 15.16 1.43 -22.75
C ARG A 189 15.04 2.18 -24.10
N LYS A 190 13.86 2.67 -24.45
CA LYS A 190 13.62 3.48 -25.64
C LYS A 190 13.16 4.87 -25.22
N MET A 191 13.78 5.89 -25.83
CA MET A 191 13.35 7.27 -25.61
C MET A 191 12.02 7.51 -26.32
N ILE A 192 11.06 8.02 -25.58
CA ILE A 192 9.77 8.50 -26.07
C ILE A 192 9.82 10.02 -26.00
N GLU A 193 9.78 10.67 -27.15
CA GLU A 193 9.80 12.12 -27.24
C GLU A 193 8.46 12.73 -26.81
N LYS A 194 8.49 14.05 -26.55
CA LYS A 194 7.29 14.85 -26.26
C LYS A 194 6.20 14.63 -27.30
N PRO A 195 4.98 14.24 -26.90
CA PRO A 195 3.84 14.09 -27.81
C PRO A 195 3.50 15.39 -28.56
N LYS A 196 3.02 15.26 -29.78
CA LYS A 196 2.60 16.37 -30.65
C LYS A 196 1.08 16.42 -30.88
N SER A 197 0.32 15.66 -30.10
CA SER A 197 -1.15 15.66 -30.10
C SER A 197 -1.68 15.05 -28.79
N LEU A 198 -2.94 15.30 -28.46
CA LEU A 198 -3.61 14.72 -27.31
C LEU A 198 -3.69 13.20 -27.42
N GLN A 199 -4.07 12.67 -28.58
CA GLN A 199 -4.17 11.22 -28.78
C GLN A 199 -2.85 10.51 -28.50
N THR A 200 -1.73 11.08 -28.96
CA THR A 200 -0.39 10.54 -28.69
C THR A 200 -0.05 10.66 -27.20
N ALA A 201 -0.40 11.79 -26.56
CA ALA A 201 -0.17 11.97 -25.11
C ALA A 201 -0.95 10.94 -24.27
N CYS A 202 -2.22 10.67 -24.62
CA CYS A 202 -3.01 9.62 -23.96
C CYS A 202 -2.38 8.22 -24.14
N THR A 203 -1.89 7.91 -25.33
CA THR A 203 -1.20 6.65 -25.60
C THR A 203 0.08 6.51 -24.78
N VAL A 204 0.92 7.55 -24.74
CA VAL A 204 2.17 7.56 -23.95
C VAL A 204 1.86 7.47 -22.45
N ALA A 205 0.82 8.16 -21.99
CA ALA A 205 0.39 8.09 -20.59
C ALA A 205 0.02 6.65 -20.19
N THR A 206 -0.74 5.95 -21.01
CA THR A 206 -1.12 4.54 -20.72
C THR A 206 0.06 3.59 -20.81
N GLN A 207 1.01 3.81 -21.71
CA GLN A 207 2.26 3.05 -21.77
C GLN A 207 3.13 3.27 -20.52
N ALA A 208 3.21 4.52 -20.03
CA ALA A 208 3.91 4.84 -18.78
C ALA A 208 3.25 4.14 -17.59
N VAL A 209 1.93 4.24 -17.48
CA VAL A 209 1.14 3.56 -16.43
C VAL A 209 1.38 2.06 -16.44
N GLN A 210 1.37 1.43 -17.61
CA GLN A 210 1.60 -0.01 -17.75
C GLN A 210 3.05 -0.39 -17.39
N GLN A 211 4.03 0.42 -17.80
CA GLN A 211 5.43 0.16 -17.48
C GLN A 211 5.68 0.25 -15.97
N ILE A 212 5.07 1.23 -15.30
CA ILE A 212 5.15 1.40 -13.85
C ILE A 212 4.48 0.21 -13.16
N ALA A 213 3.31 -0.24 -13.63
CA ALA A 213 2.60 -1.40 -13.10
C ALA A 213 3.40 -2.71 -13.18
N ASN A 214 4.40 -2.82 -14.05
CA ASN A 214 5.32 -3.96 -14.07
C ASN A 214 6.36 -3.94 -12.92
N GLY A 215 6.58 -2.79 -12.30
CA GLY A 215 7.55 -2.60 -11.21
C GLY A 215 6.93 -2.33 -9.85
N GLN A 216 5.59 -2.47 -9.73
CA GLN A 216 4.86 -2.28 -8.47
C GLN A 216 3.68 -3.23 -8.38
N TYR A 217 3.17 -3.44 -7.16
CA TYR A 217 2.01 -4.31 -6.90
C TYR A 217 0.78 -3.56 -6.39
N GLY A 218 0.92 -2.31 -5.97
CA GLY A 218 -0.18 -1.47 -5.49
C GLY A 218 -0.63 -0.42 -6.51
N GLY A 219 -1.25 0.65 -6.01
CA GLY A 219 -1.87 1.69 -6.81
C GLY A 219 -0.90 2.73 -7.36
N GLN A 220 -1.30 3.33 -8.47
CA GLN A 220 -0.64 4.51 -9.02
C GLN A 220 -1.67 5.58 -9.33
N THR A 221 -1.27 6.85 -9.17
CA THR A 221 -2.14 7.99 -9.46
C THR A 221 -1.51 8.87 -10.53
N ILE A 222 -2.30 9.24 -11.54
CA ILE A 222 -1.97 10.27 -12.52
C ILE A 222 -2.92 11.45 -12.39
N SER A 223 -2.49 12.63 -12.81
CA SER A 223 -3.38 13.77 -12.95
C SER A 223 -3.86 13.93 -14.39
N LEU A 224 -5.16 14.12 -14.56
CA LEU A 224 -5.77 14.35 -15.87
C LEU A 224 -5.37 15.73 -16.43
N ALA A 225 -5.13 16.72 -15.56
CA ALA A 225 -4.70 18.06 -15.95
C ALA A 225 -3.34 18.07 -16.69
N HIS A 226 -2.47 17.08 -16.44
CA HIS A 226 -1.20 16.96 -17.14
C HIS A 226 -1.34 16.70 -18.65
N LEU A 227 -2.53 16.28 -19.10
CA LEU A 227 -2.86 16.12 -20.53
C LEU A 227 -3.39 17.41 -21.16
N ALA A 228 -3.84 18.39 -20.38
CA ALA A 228 -4.47 19.61 -20.87
C ALA A 228 -3.61 20.44 -21.85
N PRO A 229 -2.27 20.58 -21.67
CA PRO A 229 -1.43 21.26 -22.67
C PRO A 229 -1.50 20.64 -24.06
N PHE A 230 -1.73 19.33 -24.15
CA PHE A 230 -1.83 18.59 -25.43
C PHE A 230 -3.18 18.78 -26.11
N VAL A 231 -4.24 19.08 -25.35
CA VAL A 231 -5.53 19.54 -25.90
C VAL A 231 -5.32 20.82 -26.70
N ARG A 232 -4.62 21.81 -26.14
CA ARG A 232 -4.30 23.07 -26.82
C ARG A 232 -3.39 22.87 -28.03
N ILE A 233 -2.42 21.96 -27.95
CA ILE A 233 -1.55 21.61 -29.09
C ILE A 233 -2.40 21.03 -30.24
N SER A 234 -3.29 20.10 -29.94
CA SER A 234 -4.20 19.50 -30.95
C SER A 234 -5.14 20.53 -31.54
N PHE A 235 -5.76 21.38 -30.71
CA PHE A 235 -6.60 22.48 -31.19
C PHE A 235 -5.87 23.38 -32.19
N ASN A 236 -4.67 23.87 -31.84
CA ASN A 236 -3.88 24.74 -32.69
C ASN A 236 -3.53 24.04 -34.02
N LYS A 237 -3.19 22.76 -33.98
CA LYS A 237 -2.91 21.96 -35.18
C LYS A 237 -4.14 21.86 -36.10
N TYR A 238 -5.33 21.64 -35.55
CA TYR A 238 -6.56 21.62 -36.34
C TYR A 238 -6.92 23.01 -36.89
N LEU A 239 -6.76 24.05 -36.09
CA LEU A 239 -7.00 25.41 -36.51
C LEU A 239 -6.10 25.81 -37.69
N GLU A 240 -4.80 25.49 -37.63
CA GLU A 240 -3.89 25.71 -38.76
C GLU A 240 -4.27 24.88 -39.99
N LYS A 241 -4.67 23.63 -39.84
CA LYS A 241 -5.14 22.76 -40.91
C LYS A 241 -6.28 23.40 -41.69
N TYR A 242 -7.27 23.98 -41.00
CA TYR A 242 -8.44 24.58 -41.65
C TYR A 242 -8.14 25.97 -42.24
N LYS A 243 -7.31 26.78 -41.56
CA LYS A 243 -6.81 28.04 -42.15
C LYS A 243 -6.05 27.80 -43.47
N ASN A 244 -5.19 26.79 -43.51
CA ASN A 244 -4.43 26.41 -44.70
C ASN A 244 -5.31 25.85 -45.83
N ARG A 245 -6.53 25.40 -45.50
CA ARG A 245 -7.55 24.99 -46.47
C ARG A 245 -8.40 26.13 -47.01
N GLY A 246 -8.16 27.37 -46.55
CA GLY A 246 -8.84 28.58 -46.97
C GLY A 246 -10.21 28.81 -46.31
N CYS A 247 -10.49 28.15 -45.17
CA CYS A 247 -11.69 28.42 -44.36
C CYS A 247 -11.63 29.82 -43.74
N SER A 248 -12.81 30.45 -43.54
CA SER A 248 -12.88 31.67 -42.76
C SER A 248 -12.34 31.44 -41.33
N PRO A 249 -11.89 32.48 -40.64
CA PRO A 249 -11.44 32.33 -39.24
C PRO A 249 -12.49 31.70 -38.31
N GLU A 250 -13.76 32.02 -38.55
CA GLU A 250 -14.92 31.51 -37.79
C GLU A 250 -15.18 30.02 -38.10
N ASP A 251 -15.24 29.66 -39.37
CA ASP A 251 -15.41 28.26 -39.78
C ASP A 251 -14.19 27.41 -39.37
N ALA A 252 -12.97 27.94 -39.53
CA ALA A 252 -11.77 27.22 -39.12
C ALA A 252 -11.76 26.92 -37.60
N ASN A 253 -12.26 27.86 -36.78
CA ASN A 253 -12.38 27.64 -35.34
C ASN A 253 -13.45 26.59 -35.03
N THR A 254 -14.60 26.65 -35.69
CA THR A 254 -15.70 25.68 -35.52
C THR A 254 -15.27 24.26 -35.87
N TYR A 255 -14.70 24.08 -37.07
CA TYR A 255 -14.22 22.75 -37.51
C TYR A 255 -13.04 22.24 -36.65
N ALA A 256 -12.16 23.14 -36.18
CA ALA A 256 -11.08 22.76 -35.28
C ALA A 256 -11.60 22.28 -33.93
N MET A 257 -12.68 22.88 -33.41
CA MET A 257 -13.32 22.44 -32.16
C MET A 257 -14.04 21.10 -32.33
N GLU A 258 -14.68 20.86 -33.45
CA GLU A 258 -15.31 19.57 -33.78
C GLU A 258 -14.27 18.45 -33.81
N ASP A 259 -13.18 18.62 -34.60
CA ASP A 259 -12.07 17.65 -34.66
C ASP A 259 -11.44 17.43 -33.29
N LEU A 260 -11.32 18.49 -32.46
CA LEU A 260 -10.78 18.41 -31.11
C LEU A 260 -11.68 17.58 -30.17
N HIS A 261 -12.99 17.80 -30.21
CA HIS A 261 -13.93 17.02 -29.38
C HIS A 261 -13.86 15.52 -29.73
N GLU A 262 -13.78 15.16 -31.01
CA GLU A 262 -13.59 13.77 -31.39
C GLU A 262 -12.25 13.20 -30.93
N GLU A 263 -11.15 14.00 -30.97
CA GLU A 263 -9.85 13.56 -30.46
C GLU A 263 -9.87 13.39 -28.93
N ILE A 264 -10.52 14.28 -28.17
CA ILE A 264 -10.69 14.16 -26.70
C ILE A 264 -11.43 12.87 -26.39
N LYS A 265 -12.54 12.62 -27.05
CA LYS A 265 -13.34 11.41 -26.89
C LYS A 265 -12.52 10.14 -27.16
N ALA A 266 -11.79 10.11 -28.28
CA ALA A 266 -10.91 9.00 -28.63
C ALA A 266 -9.76 8.81 -27.62
N GLY A 267 -9.14 9.90 -27.17
CA GLY A 267 -8.05 9.89 -26.20
C GLY A 267 -8.50 9.35 -24.84
N ILE A 268 -9.62 9.83 -24.31
CA ILE A 268 -10.18 9.35 -23.04
C ILE A 268 -10.62 7.89 -23.16
N GLN A 269 -11.22 7.50 -24.28
CA GLN A 269 -11.57 6.12 -24.55
C GLN A 269 -10.32 5.22 -24.58
N THR A 270 -9.23 5.70 -25.17
CA THR A 270 -7.94 4.99 -25.20
C THR A 270 -7.46 4.72 -23.78
N ILE A 271 -7.48 5.72 -22.89
CA ILE A 271 -7.09 5.55 -21.49
C ILE A 271 -7.97 4.49 -20.82
N GLN A 272 -9.28 4.61 -20.92
CA GLN A 272 -10.19 3.68 -20.25
C GLN A 272 -10.05 2.23 -20.75
N TYR A 273 -9.97 2.04 -22.07
CA TYR A 273 -9.86 0.70 -22.64
C TYR A 273 -8.50 0.07 -22.34
N GLN A 274 -7.40 0.80 -22.51
CA GLN A 274 -6.07 0.25 -22.28
C GLN A 274 -5.85 -0.14 -20.82
N ILE A 275 -6.34 0.65 -19.86
CA ILE A 275 -6.24 0.31 -18.43
C ILE A 275 -7.00 -0.98 -18.09
N ASN A 276 -8.12 -1.26 -18.79
CA ASN A 276 -8.94 -2.42 -18.49
C ASN A 276 -8.63 -3.65 -19.36
N THR A 277 -7.93 -3.48 -20.49
CA THR A 277 -7.66 -4.57 -21.44
C THR A 277 -6.20 -4.99 -21.51
N PHE A 278 -5.28 -4.13 -21.06
CA PHE A 278 -3.88 -4.49 -20.98
C PHE A 278 -3.57 -5.07 -19.61
N SER A 279 -2.89 -6.20 -19.60
CA SER A 279 -2.28 -6.75 -18.41
C SER A 279 -0.77 -6.55 -18.42
N THR A 280 -0.18 -6.41 -17.25
CA THR A 280 1.27 -6.47 -17.05
C THR A 280 1.80 -7.87 -17.35
N SER A 281 3.12 -8.04 -17.34
CA SER A 281 3.75 -9.37 -17.42
C SER A 281 3.28 -10.34 -16.32
N ASN A 282 2.77 -9.80 -15.22
CA ASN A 282 2.23 -10.54 -14.08
C ASN A 282 0.72 -10.85 -14.22
N GLY A 283 0.11 -10.53 -15.36
CA GLY A 283 -1.32 -10.73 -15.59
C GLY A 283 -2.24 -9.77 -14.83
N GLN A 284 -1.70 -8.71 -14.25
CA GLN A 284 -2.42 -7.71 -13.50
C GLN A 284 -2.79 -6.51 -14.40
N ALA A 285 -4.03 -6.03 -14.35
CA ALA A 285 -4.38 -4.74 -14.92
C ALA A 285 -3.86 -3.60 -14.02
N PRO A 286 -3.45 -2.43 -14.59
CA PRO A 286 -2.96 -1.32 -13.77
C PRO A 286 -3.98 -0.86 -12.73
N PHE A 287 -3.56 -0.77 -11.49
CA PHE A 287 -4.38 -0.27 -10.37
C PHE A 287 -4.31 1.27 -10.36
N LEU A 288 -5.03 1.90 -11.31
CA LEU A 288 -4.91 3.34 -11.59
C LEU A 288 -5.98 4.16 -10.88
N SER A 289 -5.56 5.28 -10.27
CA SER A 289 -6.42 6.40 -9.89
C SER A 289 -6.16 7.61 -10.80
N ILE A 290 -7.21 8.32 -11.19
CA ILE A 290 -7.13 9.56 -11.97
C ILE A 290 -7.60 10.72 -11.11
N PHE A 291 -6.68 11.66 -10.87
CA PHE A 291 -6.94 12.88 -10.14
C PHE A 291 -7.45 13.95 -11.11
N MET A 292 -8.62 14.51 -10.81
CA MET A 292 -9.34 15.46 -11.66
C MET A 292 -9.50 16.79 -10.90
N TYR A 293 -8.51 17.66 -11.03
CA TYR A 293 -8.49 18.98 -10.43
C TYR A 293 -8.34 20.06 -11.51
N ILE A 294 -9.37 20.90 -11.68
CA ILE A 294 -9.45 21.90 -12.76
C ILE A 294 -8.30 22.90 -12.68
N SER A 295 -7.96 23.36 -11.48
CA SER A 295 -6.95 24.41 -11.26
C SER A 295 -5.54 23.88 -11.03
N GLU A 296 -5.25 22.61 -11.34
CA GLU A 296 -3.92 22.04 -11.12
C GLU A 296 -2.87 22.59 -12.10
N GLU A 297 -3.25 22.82 -13.37
CA GLU A 297 -2.39 23.42 -14.38
C GLU A 297 -2.88 24.84 -14.73
N PRO A 298 -2.31 25.89 -14.12
CA PRO A 298 -2.75 27.25 -14.34
C PRO A 298 -2.70 27.66 -15.82
N GLY A 299 -3.81 28.24 -16.31
CA GLY A 299 -3.98 28.66 -17.70
C GLY A 299 -4.41 27.54 -18.67
N TYR A 300 -4.71 26.34 -18.13
CA TYR A 300 -5.29 25.21 -18.88
C TYR A 300 -6.61 24.70 -18.28
N GLU A 301 -7.29 25.54 -17.46
CA GLU A 301 -8.51 25.17 -16.75
C GLU A 301 -9.61 24.70 -17.72
N LYS A 302 -9.77 25.41 -18.86
CA LYS A 302 -10.75 25.07 -19.87
C LYS A 302 -10.46 23.70 -20.51
N GLU A 303 -9.23 23.45 -20.88
CA GLU A 303 -8.82 22.18 -21.48
C GLU A 303 -8.93 21.03 -20.47
N THR A 304 -8.60 21.29 -19.21
CA THR A 304 -8.78 20.33 -18.11
C THR A 304 -10.25 20.01 -17.90
N ALA A 305 -11.13 21.02 -17.94
CA ALA A 305 -12.57 20.83 -17.82
C ALA A 305 -13.13 19.95 -18.96
N MET A 306 -12.67 20.14 -20.20
CA MET A 306 -13.08 19.32 -21.35
C MET A 306 -12.69 17.83 -21.15
N LEU A 307 -11.48 17.58 -20.63
CA LEU A 307 -11.01 16.23 -20.34
C LEU A 307 -11.83 15.57 -19.20
N ILE A 308 -12.12 16.33 -18.15
CA ILE A 308 -12.93 15.85 -17.00
C ILE A 308 -14.36 15.54 -17.47
N GLU A 309 -14.95 16.42 -18.26
CA GLU A 309 -16.29 16.22 -18.81
C GLU A 309 -16.38 14.90 -19.58
N GLU A 310 -15.47 14.67 -20.51
CA GLU A 310 -15.47 13.46 -21.32
C GLU A 310 -15.19 12.21 -20.48
N MET A 311 -14.28 12.30 -19.51
CA MET A 311 -14.00 11.20 -18.56
C MET A 311 -15.27 10.78 -17.80
N LEU A 312 -16.02 11.76 -17.28
CA LEU A 312 -17.26 11.50 -16.56
C LEU A 312 -18.35 10.95 -17.46
N ARG A 313 -18.52 11.50 -18.68
CA ARG A 313 -19.51 11.00 -19.66
C ARG A 313 -19.25 9.54 -20.03
N GLN A 314 -18.02 9.20 -20.35
CA GLN A 314 -17.66 7.81 -20.65
C GLN A 314 -17.80 6.89 -19.45
N ARG A 315 -17.53 7.38 -18.24
CA ARG A 315 -17.76 6.61 -17.01
C ARG A 315 -19.26 6.36 -16.79
N ILE A 316 -20.12 7.35 -17.03
CA ILE A 316 -21.58 7.19 -16.97
C ILE A 316 -22.06 6.12 -17.95
N GLN A 317 -21.53 6.11 -19.16
CA GLN A 317 -21.82 5.09 -20.16
C GLN A 317 -21.40 3.70 -19.66
N GLY A 318 -20.21 3.59 -19.05
CA GLY A 318 -19.59 2.34 -18.66
C GLY A 318 -18.90 1.61 -19.82
N MET A 319 -18.42 0.41 -19.56
CA MET A 319 -17.79 -0.47 -20.57
C MET A 319 -18.65 -1.71 -20.82
N LYS A 320 -18.65 -2.20 -22.05
CA LYS A 320 -19.31 -3.48 -22.37
C LYS A 320 -18.47 -4.64 -21.90
N ASN A 321 -19.10 -5.57 -21.20
CA ASN A 321 -18.51 -6.88 -20.91
C ASN A 321 -18.62 -7.81 -22.14
N GLU A 322 -18.15 -9.04 -22.00
CA GLU A 322 -18.22 -10.08 -23.04
C GLU A 322 -19.65 -10.42 -23.51
N ALA A 323 -20.64 -10.25 -22.63
CA ALA A 323 -22.04 -10.43 -22.94
C ALA A 323 -22.68 -9.19 -23.62
N GLY A 324 -21.92 -8.12 -23.84
CA GLY A 324 -22.40 -6.87 -24.45
C GLY A 324 -23.15 -5.95 -23.47
N ALA A 325 -23.26 -6.30 -22.20
CA ALA A 325 -23.88 -5.46 -21.17
C ALA A 325 -22.92 -4.38 -20.67
N TYR A 326 -23.42 -3.15 -20.46
CA TYR A 326 -22.64 -2.07 -19.89
C TYR A 326 -22.44 -2.26 -18.38
N ILE A 327 -21.20 -2.39 -17.97
CA ILE A 327 -20.78 -2.53 -16.56
C ILE A 327 -19.93 -1.34 -16.13
N THR A 328 -19.77 -1.19 -14.82
CA THR A 328 -18.81 -0.26 -14.22
C THR A 328 -17.46 -0.96 -14.12
N PRO A 329 -16.41 -0.51 -14.84
CA PRO A 329 -15.08 -1.07 -14.67
C PRO A 329 -14.51 -0.68 -13.28
N ALA A 330 -13.75 -1.59 -12.65
CA ALA A 330 -13.13 -1.34 -11.37
C ALA A 330 -12.09 -0.18 -11.43
N PHE A 331 -11.38 -0.07 -12.56
CA PHE A 331 -10.36 0.95 -12.78
C PHE A 331 -10.60 1.70 -14.10
N PRO A 332 -10.02 2.90 -14.24
CA PRO A 332 -9.38 3.72 -13.19
C PRO A 332 -10.38 4.19 -12.13
N LYS A 333 -9.94 4.31 -10.86
CA LYS A 333 -10.69 5.07 -9.85
C LYS A 333 -10.63 6.55 -10.22
N LEU A 334 -11.73 7.27 -10.01
CA LEU A 334 -11.81 8.69 -10.33
C LEU A 334 -11.90 9.51 -9.04
N LEU A 335 -11.05 10.52 -8.91
CA LEU A 335 -10.98 11.44 -7.78
C LEU A 335 -11.32 12.84 -8.28
N TYR A 336 -12.49 13.36 -7.94
CA TYR A 336 -12.96 14.67 -8.39
C TYR A 336 -12.77 15.73 -7.31
N VAL A 337 -12.00 16.78 -7.64
CA VAL A 337 -11.70 17.85 -6.69
C VAL A 337 -12.71 18.98 -6.81
N THR A 338 -13.41 19.28 -5.71
CA THR A 338 -14.32 20.41 -5.61
C THR A 338 -13.57 21.65 -5.11
N ASP A 339 -13.74 22.77 -5.84
CA ASP A 339 -13.13 24.05 -5.52
C ASP A 339 -14.10 25.21 -5.81
N LYS A 340 -13.67 26.46 -5.60
CA LYS A 340 -14.49 27.67 -5.78
C LYS A 340 -15.07 27.80 -7.19
N ASN A 341 -14.36 27.33 -8.20
CA ASN A 341 -14.75 27.44 -9.62
C ASN A 341 -15.73 26.37 -10.09
N ASN A 342 -16.02 25.35 -9.26
CA ASN A 342 -16.91 24.25 -9.66
C ASN A 342 -17.93 23.80 -8.58
N ILE A 343 -17.85 24.27 -7.32
CA ILE A 343 -18.70 23.78 -6.24
C ILE A 343 -19.99 24.54 -6.06
N TYR A 344 -20.05 25.83 -6.45
CA TYR A 344 -21.20 26.67 -6.22
C TYR A 344 -22.05 26.82 -7.48
N PRO A 345 -23.39 26.81 -7.37
CA PRO A 345 -24.27 27.16 -8.48
C PRO A 345 -23.87 28.52 -9.09
N GLY A 346 -23.72 28.56 -10.41
CA GLY A 346 -23.31 29.78 -11.13
C GLY A 346 -21.78 29.95 -11.25
N SER A 347 -20.94 29.10 -10.63
CA SER A 347 -19.52 29.05 -10.97
C SER A 347 -19.29 28.45 -12.35
N GLU A 348 -18.17 28.83 -13.00
CA GLU A 348 -17.88 28.55 -14.40
C GLU A 348 -17.97 27.05 -14.76
N TYR A 349 -17.51 26.20 -13.83
CA TYR A 349 -17.46 24.74 -14.05
C TYR A 349 -18.41 23.96 -13.14
N PHE A 350 -19.47 24.59 -12.62
CA PHE A 350 -20.46 23.92 -11.75
C PHE A 350 -21.14 22.73 -12.45
N TYR A 351 -21.37 22.84 -13.77
CA TYR A 351 -21.94 21.77 -14.58
C TYR A 351 -21.14 20.45 -14.49
N LEU A 352 -19.82 20.52 -14.24
CA LEU A 352 -19.00 19.32 -14.04
C LEU A 352 -19.29 18.65 -12.69
N THR A 353 -19.63 19.42 -11.66
CA THR A 353 -20.03 18.87 -10.36
C THR A 353 -21.40 18.21 -10.45
N GLU A 354 -22.33 18.78 -11.22
CA GLU A 354 -23.62 18.14 -11.52
C GLU A 354 -23.42 16.83 -12.30
N LEU A 355 -22.55 16.84 -13.31
CA LEU A 355 -22.19 15.64 -14.08
C LEU A 355 -21.48 14.59 -13.21
N ALA A 356 -20.58 15.00 -12.30
CA ALA A 356 -19.93 14.11 -11.34
C ALA A 356 -20.94 13.47 -10.39
N ALA A 357 -21.92 14.26 -9.89
CA ALA A 357 -23.02 13.74 -9.06
C ALA A 357 -23.90 12.74 -9.82
N GLU A 358 -24.22 13.00 -11.10
CA GLU A 358 -24.89 12.05 -11.96
C GLU A 358 -24.08 10.76 -12.12
N CYS A 359 -22.77 10.89 -12.33
CA CYS A 359 -21.87 9.76 -12.45
C CYS A 359 -21.86 8.90 -11.18
N VAL A 360 -21.77 9.50 -10.00
CA VAL A 360 -21.82 8.78 -8.72
C VAL A 360 -23.13 8.03 -8.56
N SER A 361 -24.26 8.67 -8.89
CA SER A 361 -25.58 8.03 -8.75
C SER A 361 -25.73 6.76 -9.61
N LYS A 362 -25.01 6.66 -10.72
CA LYS A 362 -25.07 5.53 -11.66
C LYS A 362 -23.92 4.52 -11.51
N ARG A 363 -22.74 4.98 -11.08
CA ARG A 363 -21.50 4.21 -11.14
C ARG A 363 -20.72 4.17 -9.82
N MET A 364 -21.22 4.79 -8.75
CA MET A 364 -20.61 4.87 -7.41
C MET A 364 -19.21 5.53 -7.41
N MET A 365 -18.91 6.35 -8.41
CA MET A 365 -17.68 7.17 -8.51
C MET A 365 -17.93 8.38 -9.43
N PRO A 366 -17.16 9.48 -9.30
CA PRO A 366 -15.89 9.64 -8.58
C PRO A 366 -16.05 9.82 -7.07
N ASP A 367 -14.91 9.64 -6.34
CA ASP A 367 -14.77 10.15 -4.98
C ASP A 367 -14.56 11.66 -5.01
N PHE A 368 -15.18 12.38 -4.06
CA PHE A 368 -15.08 13.84 -3.98
C PHE A 368 -14.02 14.27 -2.99
N ILE A 369 -13.12 15.16 -3.43
CA ILE A 369 -12.07 15.75 -2.60
C ILE A 369 -12.30 17.25 -2.50
N SER A 370 -12.32 17.81 -1.28
CA SER A 370 -12.46 19.24 -1.07
C SER A 370 -11.11 19.95 -1.12
N ALA A 371 -10.87 20.75 -2.17
CA ALA A 371 -9.68 21.60 -2.27
C ALA A 371 -9.56 22.58 -1.09
N LYS A 372 -10.69 23.10 -0.58
CA LYS A 372 -10.73 23.97 0.59
C LYS A 372 -10.14 23.26 1.82
N ILE A 373 -10.57 22.03 2.08
CA ILE A 373 -10.08 21.25 3.23
C ILE A 373 -8.62 20.84 3.03
N MET A 374 -8.25 20.45 1.82
CA MET A 374 -6.85 20.15 1.53
C MET A 374 -5.95 21.34 1.78
N ARG A 375 -6.30 22.53 1.27
CA ARG A 375 -5.51 23.75 1.53
C ARG A 375 -5.45 24.11 3.01
N GLN A 376 -6.49 23.83 3.78
CA GLN A 376 -6.49 24.07 5.23
C GLN A 376 -5.54 23.11 5.96
N ASN A 377 -5.46 21.86 5.50
CA ASN A 377 -4.67 20.82 6.15
C ASN A 377 -3.21 20.77 5.65
N TYR A 378 -2.95 21.28 4.44
CA TYR A 378 -1.66 21.13 3.75
C TYR A 378 -1.12 22.48 3.24
N ASP A 379 -1.17 23.54 4.06
CA ASP A 379 -0.57 24.87 3.81
C ASP A 379 -0.87 25.50 2.46
N GLY A 380 -2.11 25.32 1.99
CA GLY A 380 -2.56 25.89 0.73
C GLY A 380 -2.42 24.96 -0.48
N GLU A 381 -1.84 23.81 -0.33
CA GLU A 381 -1.64 22.85 -1.41
C GLU A 381 -2.87 21.96 -1.65
N VAL A 382 -3.06 21.58 -2.94
CA VAL A 382 -4.03 20.59 -3.39
C VAL A 382 -3.29 19.59 -4.26
N PHE A 383 -3.17 18.36 -3.79
CA PHE A 383 -2.39 17.31 -4.45
C PHE A 383 -3.00 15.94 -4.18
N PRO A 384 -2.72 14.92 -4.99
CA PRO A 384 -3.03 13.53 -4.65
C PRO A 384 -2.21 13.14 -3.40
N CYS A 385 -2.89 12.90 -2.26
CA CYS A 385 -2.21 12.66 -1.00
C CYS A 385 -1.60 11.25 -0.97
N MET A 386 -0.30 11.18 -0.73
CA MET A 386 0.40 9.99 -0.26
C MET A 386 1.61 10.47 0.56
N GLY A 387 1.68 10.07 1.82
CA GLY A 387 2.80 10.38 2.69
C GLY A 387 2.49 10.09 4.16
N CYS A 388 3.40 9.39 4.84
CA CYS A 388 3.27 9.01 6.24
C CYS A 388 4.52 9.39 7.03
N VAL A 389 4.35 9.60 8.34
CA VAL A 389 5.44 9.72 9.30
C VAL A 389 5.54 8.46 10.14
N GLU A 390 6.74 8.13 10.63
CA GLU A 390 6.95 6.99 11.51
C GLU A 390 6.22 7.19 12.85
N GLY A 391 5.69 6.08 13.42
CA GLY A 391 4.96 6.13 14.69
C GLY A 391 5.77 6.62 15.88
N ASN A 392 7.12 6.57 15.81
CA ASN A 392 8.02 7.06 16.85
C ASN A 392 8.32 8.57 16.77
N GLU A 393 7.91 9.24 15.70
CA GLU A 393 8.09 10.69 15.61
C GLU A 393 7.25 11.45 16.63
N ILE A 394 7.85 12.52 17.19
CA ILE A 394 7.26 13.29 18.27
C ILE A 394 6.22 14.27 17.74
N ILE A 395 5.06 14.24 18.33
CA ILE A 395 3.96 15.17 18.05
C ILE A 395 3.56 15.93 19.31
N THR A 396 3.21 17.21 19.15
CA THR A 396 2.64 18.06 20.19
C THR A 396 1.15 18.20 19.97
N TYR A 397 0.34 17.81 20.95
CA TYR A 397 -1.13 17.90 20.83
C TYR A 397 -1.79 18.22 22.18
N LYS A 398 -3.05 18.68 22.12
CA LYS A 398 -3.92 18.84 23.29
C LYS A 398 -5.07 17.85 23.26
N PHE A 399 -5.35 17.26 24.40
CA PHE A 399 -6.49 16.39 24.61
C PHE A 399 -7.07 16.62 26.01
N LYS A 400 -8.38 16.85 26.14
CA LYS A 400 -9.06 17.19 27.40
C LYS A 400 -8.40 18.37 28.15
N ASN A 401 -7.91 19.37 27.41
CA ASN A 401 -7.16 20.56 27.88
C ASN A 401 -5.73 20.31 28.38
N ASP A 402 -5.29 19.07 28.44
CA ASP A 402 -3.89 18.74 28.78
C ASP A 402 -3.02 18.78 27.52
N LEU A 403 -1.78 19.25 27.70
CA LEU A 403 -0.76 19.31 26.66
C LEU A 403 0.10 18.04 26.71
N TYR A 404 0.23 17.39 25.57
CA TYR A 404 1.08 16.20 25.40
C TYR A 404 2.17 16.47 24.36
N VAL A 405 3.37 15.96 24.65
CA VAL A 405 4.54 15.94 23.75
C VAL A 405 5.07 14.52 23.79
N GLU A 406 4.65 13.71 22.87
CA GLU A 406 4.98 12.28 22.84
C GLU A 406 4.99 11.75 21.40
N SER A 407 5.42 10.51 21.20
CA SER A 407 5.42 9.91 19.86
C SER A 407 4.01 9.66 19.34
N PHE A 408 3.84 9.62 18.01
CA PHE A 408 2.57 9.25 17.39
C PHE A 408 2.08 7.88 17.88
N ALA A 409 2.98 6.93 18.13
CA ALA A 409 2.61 5.62 18.67
C ALA A 409 2.02 5.75 20.09
N ARG A 410 2.61 6.55 20.96
CA ARG A 410 2.07 6.80 22.31
C ARG A 410 0.76 7.59 22.27
N MET A 411 0.68 8.58 21.39
CA MET A 411 -0.59 9.28 21.13
C MET A 411 -1.67 8.30 20.70
N TRP A 412 -1.37 7.38 19.79
CA TRP A 412 -2.28 6.33 19.36
C TRP A 412 -2.75 5.46 20.55
N ASP A 413 -1.83 4.96 21.34
CA ASP A 413 -2.12 4.10 22.50
C ASP A 413 -2.94 4.83 23.58
N ARG A 414 -2.70 6.12 23.78
CA ARG A 414 -3.46 6.95 24.71
C ARG A 414 -4.90 7.17 24.21
N LEU A 415 -5.03 7.59 22.96
CA LEU A 415 -6.33 7.91 22.37
C LEU A 415 -7.19 6.65 22.15
N SER A 416 -6.58 5.49 21.89
CA SER A 416 -7.30 4.22 21.75
C SER A 416 -8.02 3.73 23.01
N LYS A 417 -7.70 4.29 24.18
CA LYS A 417 -8.41 4.04 25.44
C LYS A 417 -9.70 4.86 25.56
N GLU A 418 -9.84 5.91 24.77
CA GLU A 418 -10.97 6.86 24.82
C GLU A 418 -11.81 6.84 23.55
N PHE A 419 -11.22 6.50 22.41
CA PHE A 419 -11.87 6.47 21.10
C PHE A 419 -11.90 5.05 20.55
N ILE A 420 -12.95 4.74 19.79
CA ILE A 420 -13.11 3.42 19.16
C ILE A 420 -12.17 3.32 17.97
N ILE A 421 -11.30 2.31 17.98
CA ILE A 421 -10.50 1.94 16.82
C ILE A 421 -11.45 1.36 15.77
N GLN A 422 -11.48 1.98 14.60
CA GLN A 422 -12.26 1.53 13.46
C GLN A 422 -11.33 0.95 12.41
N HIS A 423 -11.82 -0.05 11.70
CA HIS A 423 -11.14 -0.64 10.57
C HIS A 423 -11.72 -0.04 9.30
N GLN A 424 -10.91 0.61 8.51
CA GLN A 424 -11.30 0.92 7.15
C GLN A 424 -10.98 -0.32 6.32
N TYR A 425 -12.01 -1.15 6.10
CA TYR A 425 -11.90 -2.28 5.20
C TYR A 425 -11.82 -1.77 3.76
N SER A 426 -10.62 -1.52 3.30
CA SER A 426 -10.24 -1.84 1.94
C SER A 426 -9.69 -3.26 1.99
N ILE A 427 -10.04 -4.10 1.04
CA ILE A 427 -9.59 -5.50 0.97
C ILE A 427 -8.04 -5.58 0.96
N ASP A 428 -7.35 -4.50 0.58
CA ASP A 428 -5.92 -4.45 0.34
C ASP A 428 -5.09 -3.69 1.39
N ASN A 429 -5.72 -3.01 2.37
CA ASN A 429 -4.97 -2.35 3.44
C ASN A 429 -5.90 -2.03 4.63
N PRO A 430 -5.85 -2.81 5.72
CA PRO A 430 -6.59 -2.50 6.93
C PRO A 430 -5.94 -1.30 7.64
N ASN A 431 -6.24 -0.09 7.18
CA ASN A 431 -5.91 1.11 7.92
C ASN A 431 -6.71 1.12 9.21
N LEU A 432 -6.03 1.15 10.32
CA LEU A 432 -6.65 1.43 11.60
C LEU A 432 -6.82 2.94 11.73
N TYR A 433 -8.00 3.40 12.09
CA TYR A 433 -8.22 4.81 12.36
C TYR A 433 -9.10 5.03 13.58
N MET A 434 -9.01 6.22 14.14
CA MET A 434 -9.89 6.71 15.20
C MET A 434 -10.43 8.07 14.80
N ASP A 435 -11.75 8.24 14.84
CA ASP A 435 -12.38 9.56 14.75
C ASP A 435 -12.27 10.26 16.10
N LEU A 436 -11.74 11.47 16.08
CA LEU A 436 -11.34 12.21 17.26
C LEU A 436 -12.26 13.39 17.53
N THR A 437 -12.53 13.66 18.81
CA THR A 437 -13.22 14.86 19.26
C THR A 437 -12.40 15.53 20.36
N ASN A 438 -12.31 16.87 20.32
CA ASN A 438 -11.54 17.65 21.29
C ASN A 438 -10.04 17.31 21.36
N VAL A 439 -9.47 16.89 20.24
CA VAL A 439 -8.04 16.71 20.05
C VAL A 439 -7.52 17.81 19.12
N GLN A 440 -6.49 18.52 19.53
CA GLN A 440 -5.86 19.57 18.75
C GLN A 440 -4.38 19.27 18.57
N ILE A 441 -3.90 19.28 17.34
CA ILE A 441 -2.48 19.12 17.01
C ILE A 441 -1.85 20.51 16.83
N TYR A 442 -0.61 20.66 17.26
CA TYR A 442 0.11 21.90 17.10
C TYR A 442 0.65 22.04 15.68
N ASP A 443 0.15 23.06 14.99
CA ASP A 443 0.63 23.52 13.69
C ASP A 443 1.56 24.71 13.87
N THR A 444 2.68 24.76 13.16
CA THR A 444 3.71 25.80 13.34
C THR A 444 3.25 27.19 12.93
N VAL A 445 2.21 27.30 12.10
CA VAL A 445 1.70 28.57 11.58
C VAL A 445 0.40 28.98 12.28
N LYS A 446 -0.48 28.01 12.52
CA LYS A 446 -1.85 28.26 13.03
C LYS A 446 -2.00 28.01 14.54
N GLY A 447 -0.95 27.48 15.20
CA GLY A 447 -1.02 27.03 16.59
C GLY A 447 -1.80 25.74 16.73
N PHE A 448 -2.61 25.58 17.79
CA PHE A 448 -3.39 24.35 17.99
C PHE A 448 -4.61 24.30 17.06
N VAL A 449 -4.64 23.29 16.18
CA VAL A 449 -5.73 23.03 15.23
C VAL A 449 -6.49 21.76 15.58
N ASN A 450 -7.81 21.77 15.42
CA ASN A 450 -8.63 20.60 15.69
C ASN A 450 -8.32 19.47 14.70
N THR A 451 -8.11 18.29 15.25
CA THR A 451 -7.87 17.07 14.48
C THR A 451 -9.08 16.16 14.58
N GLN A 452 -9.59 15.73 13.45
CA GLN A 452 -10.81 14.91 13.36
C GLN A 452 -10.52 13.42 13.33
N ARG A 453 -9.33 13.03 12.86
CA ARG A 453 -8.98 11.63 12.67
C ARG A 453 -7.48 11.41 12.80
N ILE A 454 -7.10 10.29 13.39
CA ILE A 454 -5.73 9.74 13.32
C ILE A 454 -5.78 8.38 12.63
N ILE A 455 -4.82 8.14 11.73
CA ILE A 455 -4.72 6.91 10.94
C ILE A 455 -3.36 6.27 11.22
N ARG A 456 -3.34 4.95 11.36
CA ARG A 456 -2.11 4.16 11.52
C ARG A 456 -1.92 3.27 10.30
N ASN A 457 -0.80 3.47 9.60
CA ASN A 457 -0.39 2.72 8.41
C ASN A 457 0.96 2.06 8.62
N ILE A 458 1.33 1.13 7.72
CA ILE A 458 2.66 0.51 7.66
C ILE A 458 3.34 0.94 6.35
N SER A 459 4.59 1.40 6.42
CA SER A 459 5.40 1.80 5.24
C SER A 459 6.79 1.20 5.30
N ASN A 460 7.39 0.91 4.14
CA ASN A 460 8.72 0.30 4.02
C ASN A 460 9.81 1.28 3.54
N ASN A 461 9.46 2.48 3.04
CA ASN A 461 10.39 3.47 2.52
C ASN A 461 10.56 4.63 3.49
N TRP A 462 11.64 4.60 4.27
CA TRP A 462 11.91 5.61 5.28
C TRP A 462 13.18 6.38 4.99
N ILE A 463 13.13 7.70 5.14
CA ILE A 463 14.29 8.61 5.07
C ILE A 463 14.51 9.23 6.44
N LYS A 464 15.78 9.26 6.86
CA LYS A 464 16.21 9.98 8.07
C LYS A 464 16.79 11.33 7.68
N VAL A 465 16.12 12.39 8.08
CA VAL A 465 16.58 13.78 7.87
C VAL A 465 17.29 14.25 9.13
N HIS A 466 18.61 14.42 9.04
CA HIS A 466 19.45 14.91 10.13
C HIS A 466 19.55 16.43 10.07
N MET A 467 19.13 17.10 11.12
CA MET A 467 19.15 18.56 11.22
C MET A 467 20.39 19.05 11.99
N THR A 468 20.85 20.26 11.69
CA THR A 468 22.04 20.86 12.33
C THR A 468 21.89 21.08 13.84
N ASN A 469 20.67 21.13 14.36
CA ASN A 469 20.38 21.21 15.80
C ASN A 469 20.40 19.84 16.51
N GLY A 470 20.83 18.77 15.81
CA GLY A 470 20.91 17.40 16.34
C GLY A 470 19.61 16.63 16.29
N ARG A 471 18.50 17.22 15.84
CA ARG A 471 17.22 16.52 15.67
C ARG A 471 17.28 15.63 14.43
N ILE A 472 16.69 14.45 14.53
CA ILE A 472 16.50 13.51 13.45
C ILE A 472 15.00 13.31 13.28
N LEU A 473 14.47 13.47 12.07
CA LEU A 473 13.11 13.11 11.72
C LEU A 473 13.15 11.90 10.78
N THR A 474 12.42 10.86 11.13
CA THR A 474 12.22 9.69 10.26
C THR A 474 10.83 9.77 9.63
N CYS A 475 10.76 9.77 8.32
CA CYS A 475 9.51 9.89 7.57
C CYS A 475 9.59 9.12 6.25
N THR A 476 8.47 8.98 5.56
CA THR A 476 8.46 8.42 4.19
C THR A 476 9.23 9.34 3.25
N ASP A 477 9.75 8.80 2.15
CA ASP A 477 10.58 9.52 1.18
C ASP A 477 9.84 10.68 0.49
N ASP A 478 8.53 10.60 0.42
CA ASP A 478 7.62 11.61 -0.12
C ASP A 478 7.04 12.58 0.94
N HIS A 479 7.50 12.48 2.20
CA HIS A 479 7.05 13.40 3.26
C HIS A 479 7.47 14.85 2.97
N PRO A 480 6.53 15.81 2.92
CA PRO A 480 6.82 17.19 2.57
C PRO A 480 7.40 17.98 3.76
N PHE A 481 8.55 18.60 3.57
CA PHE A 481 9.16 19.56 4.48
C PHE A 481 8.86 20.99 4.03
N ALA A 482 8.42 21.82 4.96
CA ALA A 482 8.33 23.26 4.73
C ALA A 482 9.73 23.87 4.72
N THR A 483 10.08 24.58 3.65
CA THR A 483 11.36 25.29 3.48
C THR A 483 11.12 26.76 3.15
N ASN A 484 12.16 27.56 3.19
CA ASN A 484 12.07 28.98 2.79
C ASN A 484 11.66 29.18 1.31
N ASN A 485 11.81 28.14 0.48
CA ASN A 485 11.49 28.17 -0.95
C ASN A 485 10.22 27.36 -1.29
N GLY A 486 9.35 27.10 -0.30
CA GLY A 486 8.18 26.24 -0.45
C GLY A 486 8.41 24.84 0.11
N ARG A 487 7.54 23.91 -0.27
CA ARG A 487 7.63 22.52 0.18
C ARG A 487 8.59 21.71 -0.68
N VAL A 488 9.40 20.87 0.00
CA VAL A 488 10.37 19.96 -0.63
C VAL A 488 10.16 18.59 -0.02
N LEU A 489 10.11 17.56 -0.85
CA LEU A 489 9.95 16.17 -0.38
C LEU A 489 11.22 15.71 0.36
N ALA A 490 11.09 14.81 1.31
CA ALA A 490 12.21 14.29 2.09
C ALA A 490 13.35 13.77 1.20
N LYS A 491 13.03 13.08 0.11
CA LYS A 491 14.01 12.57 -0.86
C LYS A 491 14.74 13.66 -1.67
N ASP A 492 14.13 14.84 -1.79
CA ASP A 492 14.66 15.94 -2.61
C ASP A 492 15.38 16.99 -1.75
N LEU A 493 15.43 16.81 -0.43
CA LEU A 493 16.18 17.67 0.47
C LEU A 493 17.68 17.56 0.17
N VAL A 494 18.33 18.72 0.06
CA VAL A 494 19.78 18.79 -0.12
C VAL A 494 20.46 19.25 1.16
N GLN A 495 21.70 18.80 1.37
CA GLN A 495 22.49 19.18 2.54
C GLN A 495 22.64 20.70 2.64
N GLY A 496 22.34 21.26 3.80
CA GLY A 496 22.39 22.71 4.06
C GLY A 496 21.09 23.45 3.76
N GLN A 497 20.04 22.76 3.28
CA GLN A 497 18.73 23.36 3.07
C GLN A 497 18.06 23.67 4.42
N THR A 498 17.48 24.88 4.54
CA THR A 498 16.73 25.26 5.73
C THR A 498 15.32 24.69 5.69
N VAL A 499 14.95 23.91 6.70
CA VAL A 499 13.59 23.40 6.90
C VAL A 499 12.95 24.09 8.11
N THR A 500 11.64 24.34 8.04
CA THR A 500 10.87 24.87 9.16
C THR A 500 10.63 23.76 10.16
N ILE A 501 11.10 23.95 11.37
CA ILE A 501 10.89 23.01 12.48
C ILE A 501 10.06 23.70 13.58
N ASN A 502 9.23 22.92 14.26
CA ASN A 502 8.54 23.41 15.44
C ASN A 502 9.57 23.64 16.56
N HIS A 503 9.83 24.90 16.86
CA HIS A 503 10.57 25.29 18.06
C HIS A 503 9.56 25.38 19.20
N SER A 504 9.36 24.28 19.96
CA SER A 504 8.43 24.29 21.06
C SER A 504 8.92 25.25 22.17
N GLN A 505 8.28 26.40 22.30
CA GLN A 505 8.32 27.21 23.52
C GLN A 505 7.77 26.44 24.74
N TYR A 506 7.28 25.22 24.55
CA TYR A 506 6.58 24.39 25.53
C TYR A 506 7.41 23.23 26.11
N ILE A 507 8.69 23.09 25.77
CA ILE A 507 9.56 22.05 26.35
C ILE A 507 9.87 22.31 27.85
N GLY A 508 9.38 23.40 28.44
CA GLY A 508 9.75 23.87 29.78
C GLY A 508 9.23 23.07 30.97
N ASN A 509 8.18 22.25 30.86
CA ASN A 509 7.53 21.65 32.05
C ASN A 509 7.01 20.22 31.90
N SER A 510 7.40 19.44 30.91
CA SER A 510 7.06 18.01 30.87
C SER A 510 8.21 17.16 31.41
N HIS A 511 7.93 16.27 32.34
CA HIS A 511 8.86 15.22 32.80
C HIS A 511 9.09 14.23 31.66
N TYR A 512 9.88 14.64 30.65
CA TYR A 512 10.27 13.77 29.55
C TYR A 512 11.51 12.97 29.95
N ASN A 513 11.35 11.68 30.20
CA ASN A 513 12.46 10.77 30.50
C ASN A 513 12.93 10.09 29.22
N TRP A 514 13.80 10.76 28.45
CA TRP A 514 14.35 10.28 27.19
C TRP A 514 15.16 8.98 27.31
N LYS A 515 15.53 8.55 28.53
CA LYS A 515 16.24 7.28 28.76
C LYS A 515 15.35 6.04 28.67
N GLU A 516 14.04 6.17 28.84
CA GLU A 516 13.11 5.05 28.73
C GLU A 516 12.68 4.78 27.29
N ASP A 517 12.79 5.78 26.39
CA ASP A 517 12.39 5.63 24.98
C ASP A 517 13.43 4.95 24.08
N LEU A 518 14.67 4.77 24.53
CA LEU A 518 15.73 4.06 23.79
C LEU A 518 15.66 2.53 23.88
N SER A 519 14.75 1.97 24.69
CA SER A 519 14.62 0.50 24.86
C SER A 519 13.92 -0.22 23.71
N TRP A 520 13.40 0.48 22.70
CA TRP A 520 12.66 -0.08 21.56
C TRP A 520 13.39 0.03 20.20
N ALA A 521 14.63 0.50 20.21
CA ALA A 521 15.45 0.61 18.99
C ALA A 521 16.47 -0.54 18.93
N TYR A 522 15.96 -1.75 18.66
CA TYR A 522 16.76 -2.86 18.09
C TYR A 522 15.86 -3.74 17.26
#